data_a849e9df2eef2e007023e0bc90cb3ea7
#
_entry.id   a849e9df2eef2e007023e0bc90cb3ea7
#
_cell.length_a   1.000
_cell.length_b   1.000
_cell.length_c   1.000
_cell.angle_alpha   90.00
_cell.angle_beta   90.00
_cell.angle_gamma   90.00
#
_symmetry.space_group_name_H-M   'P 1'
#
loop_
_entity.id
_entity.type
_entity.pdbx_description
1 polymer ?
#
loop_
_entity_poly.entity_id
_entity_poly.type
_entity_poly.pdbx_seq_one_letter_code
_entity_poly.pdbx_strand_id
1 'polypeptide(L)'
;MQERHTDRERYFRELAQTSREFYIDYLRKFKNIGAGTLVLEIGCGEGGNLLPFAEVGCCVTGIDLAANKIENAKEYFAKRNMPGEFISGNFLNMPARDELFDIVLIHDVIEHIEPEDKPAFFSGLKKILKPGGIVFFGFPAWQMPFGGHQQICRSGVCSKVPFMHLLPVSLYRGYLRAFKEDPAKIDELLSIKRSKMTPEKFECLCKETGFQIVERKLWLISPHYKAKFHLRPTRLRLGLEHVPFLRNFLSTSCFYIISAR
;
A
#
# COMPACT_ATOMS: atom_id res chain seq x y z
N MET A 1 -8.83 11.96 14.71
CA MET A 1 -7.84 11.84 13.59
C MET A 1 -6.45 11.76 14.22
N GLN A 2 -5.58 10.87 13.75
CA GLN A 2 -4.21 10.79 14.26
C GLN A 2 -3.40 11.99 13.73
N GLU A 3 -2.55 12.60 14.57
CA GLU A 3 -1.76 13.80 14.23
C GLU A 3 -0.97 13.72 12.91
N ARG A 4 -0.48 12.52 12.54
CA ARG A 4 0.25 12.30 11.29
C ARG A 4 -0.61 12.47 10.02
N HIS A 5 -1.95 12.44 10.11
CA HIS A 5 -2.80 12.79 8.96
C HIS A 5 -2.81 14.30 8.72
N THR A 6 -2.34 15.07 9.68
CA THR A 6 -2.15 16.53 9.60
C THR A 6 -0.68 16.90 9.42
N ASP A 7 0.26 16.18 10.04
CA ASP A 7 1.71 16.34 9.86
C ASP A 7 2.21 15.43 8.72
N ARG A 8 2.13 15.94 7.49
CA ARG A 8 2.47 15.20 6.27
C ARG A 8 3.96 14.92 6.16
N GLU A 9 4.81 15.82 6.63
CA GLU A 9 6.26 15.61 6.60
C GLU A 9 6.71 14.53 7.60
N ARG A 10 6.08 14.46 8.76
CA ARG A 10 6.30 13.36 9.71
C ARG A 10 5.93 12.03 9.08
N TYR A 11 4.77 11.95 8.43
CA TYR A 11 4.33 10.72 7.74
C TYR A 11 5.30 10.31 6.63
N PHE A 12 5.76 11.26 5.82
CA PHE A 12 6.80 11.04 4.82
C PHE A 12 8.06 10.42 5.44
N ARG A 13 8.56 10.97 6.57
CA ARG A 13 9.75 10.44 7.27
C ARG A 13 9.53 9.03 7.83
N GLU A 14 8.34 8.73 8.38
CA GLU A 14 7.99 7.39 8.88
C GLU A 14 8.00 6.35 7.76
N LEU A 15 7.48 6.69 6.57
CA LEU A 15 7.53 5.84 5.39
C LEU A 15 8.98 5.64 4.88
N ALA A 16 9.75 6.73 4.78
CA ALA A 16 11.14 6.66 4.37
C ALA A 16 11.99 5.79 5.32
N GLN A 17 11.76 5.92 6.64
CA GLN A 17 12.42 5.06 7.61
C GLN A 17 12.05 3.59 7.40
N THR A 18 10.76 3.28 7.23
CA THR A 18 10.29 1.91 7.00
C THR A 18 10.90 1.32 5.73
N SER A 19 10.90 2.09 4.64
CA SER A 19 11.47 1.68 3.36
C SER A 19 12.97 1.41 3.48
N ARG A 20 13.72 2.29 4.14
CA ARG A 20 15.17 2.14 4.35
C ARG A 20 15.53 0.92 5.20
N GLU A 21 14.78 0.69 6.28
CA GLU A 21 15.08 -0.38 7.23
C GLU A 21 14.57 -1.76 6.79
N PHE A 22 13.53 -1.81 5.89
CA PHE A 22 12.87 -3.08 5.57
C PHE A 22 12.68 -3.32 4.08
N TYR A 23 12.21 -2.33 3.29
CA TYR A 23 11.81 -2.63 1.90
C TYR A 23 13.02 -2.85 1.02
N ILE A 24 14.05 -2.02 1.11
CA ILE A 24 15.26 -2.17 0.29
C ILE A 24 15.91 -3.53 0.52
N ASP A 25 16.19 -3.90 1.76
CA ASP A 25 16.85 -5.18 2.08
C ASP A 25 15.97 -6.39 1.77
N TYR A 26 14.66 -6.21 1.88
CA TYR A 26 13.71 -7.24 1.50
C TYR A 26 13.70 -7.48 -0.01
N LEU A 27 13.64 -6.42 -0.80
CA LEU A 27 13.57 -6.47 -2.25
C LEU A 27 14.90 -6.85 -2.90
N ARG A 28 16.05 -6.51 -2.27
CA ARG A 28 17.39 -6.94 -2.72
C ARG A 28 17.56 -8.46 -2.84
N LYS A 29 16.71 -9.23 -2.18
CA LYS A 29 16.70 -10.70 -2.30
C LYS A 29 16.18 -11.18 -3.66
N PHE A 30 15.46 -10.33 -4.39
CA PHE A 30 14.79 -10.67 -5.64
C PHE A 30 15.30 -9.85 -6.82
N LYS A 31 15.84 -8.67 -6.57
CA LYS A 31 16.31 -7.75 -7.60
C LYS A 31 17.48 -6.92 -7.11
N ASN A 32 18.46 -6.67 -7.98
CA ASN A 32 19.50 -5.69 -7.67
C ASN A 32 18.87 -4.29 -7.52
N ILE A 33 19.29 -3.55 -6.50
CA ILE A 33 18.80 -2.20 -6.21
C ILE A 33 20.01 -1.27 -6.10
N GLY A 34 20.11 -0.31 -7.01
CA GLY A 34 21.20 0.64 -7.08
C GLY A 34 21.10 1.52 -8.34
N ALA A 35 22.23 2.09 -8.73
CA ALA A 35 22.29 2.99 -9.87
C ALA A 35 21.69 2.36 -11.14
N GLY A 36 20.78 3.10 -11.81
CA GLY A 36 20.11 2.68 -13.03
C GLY A 36 18.92 1.73 -12.84
N THR A 37 18.61 1.31 -11.61
CA THR A 37 17.37 0.56 -11.32
C THR A 37 16.18 1.48 -11.42
N LEU A 38 15.17 1.15 -12.25
CA LEU A 38 13.94 1.91 -12.42
C LEU A 38 12.87 1.44 -11.44
N VAL A 39 12.45 2.32 -10.55
CA VAL A 39 11.47 2.02 -9.48
C VAL A 39 10.26 2.92 -9.63
N LEU A 40 9.08 2.31 -9.74
CA LEU A 40 7.80 3.00 -9.73
C LEU A 40 7.08 2.73 -8.41
N GLU A 41 6.43 3.74 -7.82
CA GLU A 41 5.42 3.55 -6.78
C GLU A 41 4.07 4.08 -7.25
N ILE A 42 3.06 3.19 -7.26
CA ILE A 42 1.67 3.54 -7.53
C ILE A 42 0.98 3.79 -6.18
N GLY A 43 0.35 4.96 -6.03
CA GLY A 43 -0.16 5.45 -4.75
C GLY A 43 0.96 5.98 -3.85
N CYS A 44 1.93 6.67 -4.42
CA CYS A 44 3.15 7.08 -3.71
C CYS A 44 2.94 8.11 -2.60
N GLY A 45 1.76 8.75 -2.54
CA GLY A 45 1.53 9.85 -1.62
C GLY A 45 2.58 10.94 -1.79
N GLU A 46 3.25 11.30 -0.71
CA GLU A 46 4.35 12.26 -0.70
C GLU A 46 5.72 11.66 -1.09
N GLY A 47 5.78 10.40 -1.54
CA GLY A 47 7.01 9.76 -2.02
C GLY A 47 7.94 9.22 -0.92
N GLY A 48 7.45 9.08 0.32
CA GLY A 48 8.28 8.65 1.43
C GLY A 48 8.95 7.29 1.20
N ASN A 49 8.23 6.30 0.66
CA ASN A 49 8.83 5.00 0.36
C ASN A 49 9.90 5.06 -0.73
N LEU A 50 9.79 5.99 -1.68
CA LEU A 50 10.72 6.15 -2.81
C LEU A 50 12.04 6.82 -2.41
N LEU A 51 12.04 7.65 -1.35
CA LEU A 51 13.24 8.40 -0.97
C LEU A 51 14.47 7.50 -0.77
N PRO A 52 14.42 6.39 -0.01
CA PRO A 52 15.58 5.53 0.17
C PRO A 52 16.06 4.85 -1.11
N PHE A 53 15.17 4.62 -2.08
CA PHE A 53 15.58 4.11 -3.40
C PHE A 53 16.35 5.16 -4.19
N ALA A 54 15.91 6.42 -4.15
CA ALA A 54 16.67 7.53 -4.76
C ALA A 54 18.03 7.71 -4.07
N GLU A 55 18.11 7.60 -2.73
CA GLU A 55 19.35 7.69 -1.95
C GLU A 55 20.40 6.63 -2.35
N VAL A 56 19.98 5.45 -2.79
CA VAL A 56 20.88 4.40 -3.29
C VAL A 56 21.11 4.45 -4.80
N GLY A 57 20.65 5.52 -5.47
CA GLY A 57 20.91 5.81 -6.88
C GLY A 57 19.90 5.23 -7.87
N CYS A 58 18.75 4.75 -7.42
CA CYS A 58 17.68 4.34 -8.33
C CYS A 58 17.05 5.56 -9.02
N CYS A 59 16.54 5.38 -10.25
CA CYS A 59 15.63 6.32 -10.88
C CYS A 59 14.21 6.04 -10.37
N VAL A 60 13.61 7.00 -9.67
CA VAL A 60 12.32 6.79 -9.01
C VAL A 60 11.22 7.60 -9.67
N THR A 61 10.07 6.97 -9.86
CA THR A 61 8.84 7.60 -10.35
C THR A 61 7.71 7.32 -9.37
N GLY A 62 6.94 8.34 -8.99
CA GLY A 62 5.78 8.24 -8.12
C GLY A 62 4.51 8.68 -8.82
N ILE A 63 3.42 7.91 -8.66
CA ILE A 63 2.08 8.25 -9.18
C ILE A 63 1.11 8.26 -8.01
N ASP A 64 0.31 9.32 -7.86
CA ASP A 64 -0.80 9.39 -6.89
C ASP A 64 -1.97 10.20 -7.46
N LEU A 65 -3.19 9.87 -7.04
CA LEU A 65 -4.42 10.58 -7.43
C LEU A 65 -4.47 12.00 -6.87
N ALA A 66 -3.87 12.23 -5.69
CA ALA A 66 -3.96 13.48 -4.96
C ALA A 66 -2.87 14.46 -5.40
N ALA A 67 -3.21 15.46 -6.21
CA ALA A 67 -2.28 16.45 -6.73
C ALA A 67 -1.49 17.18 -5.62
N ASN A 68 -2.15 17.49 -4.50
CA ASN A 68 -1.49 18.14 -3.36
C ASN A 68 -0.40 17.27 -2.71
N LYS A 69 -0.57 15.94 -2.70
CA LYS A 69 0.49 15.04 -2.21
C LYS A 69 1.66 14.98 -3.19
N ILE A 70 1.39 15.01 -4.49
CA ILE A 70 2.43 15.06 -5.52
C ILE A 70 3.25 16.35 -5.42
N GLU A 71 2.62 17.49 -5.19
CA GLU A 71 3.36 18.74 -4.96
C GLU A 71 4.23 18.67 -3.70
N ASN A 72 3.73 18.10 -2.60
CA ASN A 72 4.53 17.83 -1.42
C ASN A 72 5.72 16.89 -1.72
N ALA A 73 5.50 15.84 -2.53
CA ALA A 73 6.56 14.90 -2.90
C ALA A 73 7.70 15.62 -3.65
N LYS A 74 7.37 16.46 -4.64
CA LYS A 74 8.35 17.28 -5.36
C LYS A 74 9.12 18.19 -4.41
N GLU A 75 8.42 18.89 -3.50
CA GLU A 75 9.04 19.76 -2.52
C GLU A 75 9.97 19.00 -1.56
N TYR A 76 9.53 17.84 -1.03
CA TYR A 76 10.32 17.06 -0.07
C TYR A 76 11.57 16.44 -0.69
N PHE A 77 11.49 16.04 -1.97
CA PHE A 77 12.64 15.57 -2.71
C PHE A 77 13.60 16.71 -3.05
N ALA A 78 13.09 17.85 -3.52
CA ALA A 78 13.91 19.04 -3.80
C ALA A 78 14.66 19.54 -2.57
N LYS A 79 14.01 19.62 -1.40
CA LYS A 79 14.65 19.98 -0.11
C LYS A 79 15.81 19.05 0.28
N ARG A 80 15.84 17.84 -0.25
CA ARG A 80 16.87 16.82 0.03
C ARG A 80 17.88 16.65 -1.10
N ASN A 81 17.76 17.49 -2.15
CA ASN A 81 18.55 17.38 -3.37
C ASN A 81 18.49 15.99 -4.01
N MET A 82 17.34 15.32 -3.92
CA MET A 82 17.11 14.01 -4.50
C MET A 82 16.31 14.11 -5.80
N PRO A 83 16.73 13.41 -6.87
CA PRO A 83 15.96 13.33 -8.11
C PRO A 83 14.75 12.42 -7.94
N GLY A 84 13.66 12.71 -8.64
CA GLY A 84 12.45 11.87 -8.69
C GLY A 84 11.42 12.50 -9.64
N GLU A 85 10.70 11.65 -10.35
CA GLU A 85 9.56 12.05 -11.18
C GLU A 85 8.26 11.81 -10.38
N PHE A 86 7.38 12.82 -10.30
CA PHE A 86 6.11 12.71 -9.57
C PHE A 86 4.95 13.19 -10.42
N ILE A 87 3.96 12.32 -10.62
CA ILE A 87 2.85 12.49 -11.56
C ILE A 87 1.53 12.36 -10.82
N SER A 88 0.68 13.40 -10.94
CA SER A 88 -0.70 13.32 -10.45
C SER A 88 -1.59 12.68 -11.49
N GLY A 89 -2.27 11.60 -11.13
CA GLY A 89 -3.20 10.92 -12.03
C GLY A 89 -3.62 9.54 -11.57
N ASN A 90 -4.64 9.01 -12.24
CA ASN A 90 -5.08 7.64 -12.04
C ASN A 90 -4.27 6.70 -12.93
N PHE A 91 -3.54 5.77 -12.33
CA PHE A 91 -2.76 4.78 -13.07
C PHE A 91 -3.57 4.03 -14.14
N LEU A 92 -4.84 3.74 -13.87
CA LEU A 92 -5.74 3.05 -14.81
C LEU A 92 -5.99 3.85 -16.10
N ASN A 93 -5.90 5.17 -16.03
CA ASN A 93 -6.21 6.09 -17.13
C ASN A 93 -4.95 6.72 -17.74
N MET A 94 -3.76 6.32 -17.26
CA MET A 94 -2.51 6.88 -17.81
C MET A 94 -2.22 6.34 -19.20
N PRO A 95 -1.66 7.16 -20.10
CA PRO A 95 -1.19 6.69 -21.39
C PRO A 95 -0.11 5.62 -21.20
N ALA A 96 0.03 4.75 -22.21
CA ALA A 96 1.11 3.78 -22.22
C ALA A 96 2.45 4.52 -22.11
N ARG A 97 3.35 4.00 -21.28
CA ARG A 97 4.71 4.51 -21.11
C ARG A 97 5.65 3.63 -21.92
N ASP A 98 6.62 4.24 -22.59
CA ASP A 98 7.71 3.50 -23.26
C ASP A 98 8.73 2.98 -22.24
N GLU A 99 8.79 3.59 -21.05
CA GLU A 99 9.68 3.21 -19.98
C GLU A 99 9.08 2.08 -19.13
N LEU A 100 9.84 0.99 -19.01
CA LEU A 100 9.49 -0.16 -18.21
C LEU A 100 10.30 -0.16 -16.90
N PHE A 101 9.70 -0.69 -15.84
CA PHE A 101 10.26 -0.67 -14.48
C PHE A 101 10.83 -2.03 -14.06
N ASP A 102 11.93 -1.98 -13.31
CA ASP A 102 12.53 -3.15 -12.67
C ASP A 102 11.72 -3.56 -11.43
N ILE A 103 11.21 -2.57 -10.69
CA ILE A 103 10.46 -2.74 -9.45
C ILE A 103 9.25 -1.82 -9.46
N VAL A 104 8.09 -2.36 -9.17
CA VAL A 104 6.87 -1.58 -8.90
C VAL A 104 6.45 -1.78 -7.45
N LEU A 105 6.30 -0.69 -6.70
CA LEU A 105 5.83 -0.68 -5.31
C LEU A 105 4.34 -0.31 -5.28
N ILE A 106 3.54 -1.05 -4.51
CA ILE A 106 2.12 -0.82 -4.30
C ILE A 106 1.82 -1.09 -2.83
N HIS A 107 1.78 -0.02 -2.04
CA HIS A 107 1.61 -0.13 -0.59
C HIS A 107 0.36 0.64 -0.13
N ASP A 108 -0.56 -0.08 0.54
CA ASP A 108 -1.86 0.43 1.00
C ASP A 108 -2.68 1.08 -0.15
N VAL A 109 -2.78 0.39 -1.29
CA VAL A 109 -3.50 0.84 -2.49
C VAL A 109 -4.52 -0.18 -2.97
N ILE A 110 -4.18 -1.47 -3.05
CA ILE A 110 -5.03 -2.50 -3.69
C ILE A 110 -6.40 -2.65 -3.01
N GLU A 111 -6.50 -2.36 -1.72
CA GLU A 111 -7.74 -2.36 -0.96
C GLU A 111 -8.65 -1.17 -1.29
N HIS A 112 -8.12 -0.10 -1.87
CA HIS A 112 -8.86 1.08 -2.31
C HIS A 112 -9.35 0.97 -3.76
N ILE A 113 -8.84 0.03 -4.55
CA ILE A 113 -9.29 -0.22 -5.93
C ILE A 113 -10.60 -0.99 -5.87
N GLU A 114 -11.61 -0.54 -6.65
CA GLU A 114 -12.89 -1.25 -6.74
C GLU A 114 -12.69 -2.66 -7.32
N PRO A 115 -13.47 -3.65 -6.91
CA PRO A 115 -13.29 -5.04 -7.35
C PRO A 115 -13.26 -5.22 -8.86
N GLU A 116 -14.11 -4.48 -9.59
CA GLU A 116 -14.22 -4.52 -11.05
C GLU A 116 -13.01 -3.96 -11.79
N ASP A 117 -12.27 -3.03 -11.17
CA ASP A 117 -11.09 -2.39 -11.77
C ASP A 117 -9.79 -3.17 -11.55
N LYS A 118 -9.77 -4.11 -10.60
CA LYS A 118 -8.56 -4.88 -10.27
C LYS A 118 -7.97 -5.67 -11.44
N PRO A 119 -8.74 -6.38 -12.28
CA PRO A 119 -8.18 -7.06 -13.44
C PRO A 119 -7.49 -6.11 -14.43
N ALA A 120 -8.08 -4.92 -14.67
CA ALA A 120 -7.48 -3.90 -15.52
C ALA A 120 -6.20 -3.33 -14.90
N PHE A 121 -6.18 -3.12 -13.59
CA PHE A 121 -5.01 -2.68 -12.84
C PHE A 121 -3.84 -3.67 -12.99
N PHE A 122 -4.08 -4.97 -12.81
CA PHE A 122 -3.05 -6.00 -13.00
C PHE A 122 -2.60 -6.12 -14.45
N SER A 123 -3.51 -5.96 -15.42
CA SER A 123 -3.14 -5.90 -16.82
C SER A 123 -2.22 -4.71 -17.13
N GLY A 124 -2.51 -3.55 -16.54
CA GLY A 124 -1.66 -2.37 -16.61
C GLY A 124 -0.26 -2.62 -16.05
N LEU A 125 -0.16 -3.30 -14.89
CA LEU A 125 1.13 -3.65 -14.29
C LEU A 125 2.02 -4.48 -15.22
N LYS A 126 1.44 -5.45 -15.94
CA LYS A 126 2.21 -6.25 -16.91
C LYS A 126 2.84 -5.42 -18.03
N LYS A 127 2.14 -4.37 -18.47
CA LYS A 127 2.61 -3.53 -19.57
C LYS A 127 3.78 -2.63 -19.21
N ILE A 128 3.95 -2.35 -17.91
CA ILE A 128 4.99 -1.44 -17.41
C ILE A 128 6.18 -2.17 -16.76
N LEU A 129 6.12 -3.50 -16.64
CA LEU A 129 7.20 -4.29 -16.08
C LEU A 129 8.21 -4.68 -17.15
N LYS A 130 9.49 -4.54 -16.86
CA LYS A 130 10.57 -5.16 -17.63
C LYS A 130 10.48 -6.69 -17.57
N PRO A 131 11.02 -7.43 -18.54
CA PRO A 131 11.27 -8.84 -18.39
C PRO A 131 12.06 -9.11 -17.10
N GLY A 132 11.56 -10.01 -16.24
CA GLY A 132 12.13 -10.27 -14.92
C GLY A 132 11.93 -9.14 -13.90
N GLY A 133 11.09 -8.14 -14.17
CA GLY A 133 10.66 -7.15 -13.21
C GLY A 133 9.75 -7.75 -12.14
N ILE A 134 9.71 -7.11 -10.98
CA ILE A 134 8.90 -7.55 -9.83
C ILE A 134 7.94 -6.47 -9.36
N VAL A 135 6.81 -6.90 -8.81
CA VAL A 135 5.88 -6.01 -8.10
C VAL A 135 5.86 -6.39 -6.62
N PHE A 136 6.08 -5.41 -5.77
CA PHE A 136 5.89 -5.52 -4.33
C PHE A 136 4.53 -4.96 -3.94
N PHE A 137 3.71 -5.79 -3.31
CA PHE A 137 2.48 -5.38 -2.66
C PHE A 137 2.62 -5.42 -1.14
N GLY A 138 2.10 -4.38 -0.48
CA GLY A 138 1.88 -4.33 0.95
C GLY A 138 0.44 -3.85 1.21
N PHE A 139 -0.37 -4.62 1.96
CA PHE A 139 -1.74 -4.22 2.30
C PHE A 139 -2.20 -4.89 3.60
N PRO A 140 -3.11 -4.26 4.37
CA PRO A 140 -3.71 -4.89 5.56
C PRO A 140 -4.73 -5.94 5.14
N ALA A 141 -4.79 -7.08 5.84
CA ALA A 141 -5.86 -8.03 5.60
C ALA A 141 -7.21 -7.44 6.05
N TRP A 142 -8.27 -7.66 5.27
CA TRP A 142 -9.59 -7.08 5.54
C TRP A 142 -10.10 -7.36 6.96
N GLN A 143 -9.91 -8.59 7.48
CA GLN A 143 -10.44 -8.98 8.78
C GLN A 143 -9.60 -8.49 9.97
N MET A 144 -8.40 -7.94 9.76
CA MET A 144 -7.61 -7.42 10.89
C MET A 144 -8.34 -6.28 11.61
N PRO A 145 -8.02 -5.97 12.87
CA PRO A 145 -8.81 -5.04 13.70
C PRO A 145 -9.17 -3.70 13.05
N PHE A 146 -8.31 -3.20 12.19
CA PHE A 146 -8.46 -1.93 11.47
C PHE A 146 -8.36 -2.09 9.95
N GLY A 147 -8.64 -3.27 9.40
CA GLY A 147 -8.58 -3.55 7.96
C GLY A 147 -9.56 -2.75 7.11
N GLY A 148 -10.56 -2.13 7.73
CA GLY A 148 -11.48 -1.19 7.09
C GLY A 148 -11.03 0.27 7.12
N HIS A 149 -9.79 0.56 7.53
CA HIS A 149 -9.20 1.91 7.58
C HIS A 149 -9.95 2.95 8.43
N GLN A 150 -10.81 2.52 9.36
CA GLN A 150 -11.60 3.43 10.19
C GLN A 150 -10.78 4.40 11.04
N GLN A 151 -9.45 4.22 11.15
CA GLN A 151 -8.55 5.18 11.81
C GLN A 151 -8.55 6.57 11.17
N ILE A 152 -9.02 6.70 9.91
CA ILE A 152 -9.17 7.98 9.20
C ILE A 152 -10.38 8.78 9.66
N CYS A 153 -11.31 8.18 10.44
CA CYS A 153 -12.46 8.87 11.00
C CYS A 153 -12.06 10.06 11.88
N ARG A 154 -12.89 11.11 11.86
CA ARG A 154 -12.74 12.27 12.74
C ARG A 154 -13.11 11.94 14.18
N SER A 155 -14.14 11.16 14.37
CA SER A 155 -14.58 10.70 15.68
C SER A 155 -13.50 9.87 16.37
N GLY A 156 -13.13 10.26 17.59
CA GLY A 156 -12.20 9.51 18.41
C GLY A 156 -12.71 8.09 18.76
N VAL A 157 -14.03 7.89 18.76
CA VAL A 157 -14.64 6.57 18.95
C VAL A 157 -14.52 5.75 17.68
N CYS A 158 -15.00 6.25 16.53
CA CYS A 158 -14.94 5.53 15.26
C CYS A 158 -13.50 5.14 14.88
N SER A 159 -12.54 6.03 15.13
CA SER A 159 -11.14 5.78 14.78
C SER A 159 -10.42 4.78 15.66
N LYS A 160 -10.95 4.44 16.84
CA LYS A 160 -10.28 3.57 17.83
C LYS A 160 -10.97 2.23 18.05
N VAL A 161 -12.26 2.09 17.73
CA VAL A 161 -13.00 0.84 17.95
C VAL A 161 -12.64 -0.16 16.83
N PRO A 162 -12.01 -1.31 17.16
CA PRO A 162 -11.63 -2.30 16.15
C PRO A 162 -12.86 -3.05 15.59
N PHE A 163 -12.70 -3.66 14.43
CA PHE A 163 -13.67 -4.58 13.79
C PHE A 163 -15.01 -3.96 13.34
N MET A 164 -15.26 -2.67 13.53
CA MET A 164 -16.54 -2.04 13.15
C MET A 164 -16.85 -2.17 11.65
N HIS A 165 -15.81 -2.21 10.82
CA HIS A 165 -15.94 -2.43 9.37
C HIS A 165 -16.51 -3.83 9.02
N LEU A 166 -16.48 -4.80 9.93
CA LEU A 166 -17.05 -6.15 9.71
C LEU A 166 -18.58 -6.17 9.83
N LEU A 167 -19.20 -5.17 10.46
CA LEU A 167 -20.66 -5.06 10.55
C LEU A 167 -21.32 -5.11 9.16
N PRO A 168 -22.57 -5.56 9.02
CA PRO A 168 -23.37 -5.37 7.81
C PRO A 168 -23.34 -3.92 7.31
N VAL A 169 -23.41 -3.72 5.98
CA VAL A 169 -23.24 -2.39 5.35
C VAL A 169 -24.17 -1.33 5.95
N SER A 170 -25.44 -1.69 6.18
CA SER A 170 -26.45 -0.79 6.76
C SER A 170 -26.09 -0.35 8.17
N LEU A 171 -25.66 -1.28 9.01
CA LEU A 171 -25.25 -1.02 10.40
C LEU A 171 -23.97 -0.20 10.44
N TYR A 172 -22.97 -0.54 9.61
CA TYR A 172 -21.71 0.21 9.54
C TYR A 172 -21.94 1.65 9.07
N ARG A 173 -22.75 1.84 8.01
CA ARG A 173 -23.14 3.17 7.54
C ARG A 173 -23.90 3.96 8.60
N GLY A 174 -24.85 3.31 9.30
CA GLY A 174 -25.60 3.93 10.41
C GLY A 174 -24.67 4.36 11.54
N TYR A 175 -23.72 3.50 11.92
CA TYR A 175 -22.70 3.80 12.92
C TYR A 175 -21.88 5.05 12.54
N LEU A 176 -21.32 5.09 11.33
CA LEU A 176 -20.53 6.25 10.87
C LEU A 176 -21.35 7.54 10.84
N ARG A 177 -22.61 7.49 10.41
CA ARG A 177 -23.53 8.65 10.41
C ARG A 177 -23.89 9.11 11.81
N ALA A 178 -24.11 8.20 12.76
CA ALA A 178 -24.39 8.55 14.16
C ALA A 178 -23.24 9.33 14.82
N PHE A 179 -22.00 9.05 14.41
CA PHE A 179 -20.82 9.79 14.84
C PHE A 179 -20.48 11.01 13.96
N LYS A 180 -21.40 11.41 13.06
CA LYS A 180 -21.29 12.60 12.19
C LYS A 180 -20.02 12.61 11.34
N GLU A 181 -19.61 11.45 10.83
CA GLU A 181 -18.53 11.39 9.85
C GLU A 181 -18.94 12.03 8.52
N ASP A 182 -17.96 12.62 7.85
CA ASP A 182 -18.15 13.27 6.56
C ASP A 182 -18.68 12.27 5.50
N PRO A 183 -19.68 12.64 4.65
CA PRO A 183 -20.21 11.76 3.61
C PRO A 183 -19.14 11.18 2.69
N ALA A 184 -18.18 12.00 2.23
CA ALA A 184 -17.09 11.53 1.37
C ALA A 184 -16.22 10.49 2.08
N LYS A 185 -15.99 10.66 3.40
CA LYS A 185 -15.26 9.69 4.22
C LYS A 185 -16.05 8.39 4.40
N ILE A 186 -17.37 8.47 4.57
CA ILE A 186 -18.24 7.30 4.64
C ILE A 186 -18.16 6.51 3.33
N ASP A 187 -18.21 7.19 2.19
CA ASP A 187 -18.14 6.54 0.87
C ASP A 187 -16.78 5.89 0.62
N GLU A 188 -15.67 6.52 1.04
CA GLU A 188 -14.32 5.94 1.02
C GLU A 188 -14.27 4.64 1.84
N LEU A 189 -14.75 4.66 3.09
CA LEU A 189 -14.76 3.49 3.96
C LEU A 189 -15.68 2.36 3.44
N LEU A 190 -16.78 2.70 2.77
CA LEU A 190 -17.65 1.74 2.13
C LEU A 190 -17.06 1.16 0.84
N SER A 191 -16.25 1.91 0.10
CA SER A 191 -15.47 1.41 -1.04
C SER A 191 -14.46 0.34 -0.58
N ILE A 192 -13.65 0.63 0.45
CA ILE A 192 -12.75 -0.34 1.06
C ILE A 192 -13.52 -1.60 1.51
N LYS A 193 -14.72 -1.40 2.07
CA LYS A 193 -15.58 -2.52 2.47
C LYS A 193 -16.10 -3.34 1.28
N ARG A 194 -16.29 -2.77 0.09
CA ARG A 194 -16.62 -3.53 -1.15
C ARG A 194 -15.42 -4.36 -1.60
N SER A 195 -14.24 -3.78 -1.57
CA SER A 195 -13.00 -4.44 -1.94
C SER A 195 -12.70 -5.66 -1.07
N LYS A 196 -12.79 -5.53 0.27
CA LYS A 196 -12.53 -6.62 1.25
C LYS A 196 -11.28 -7.43 0.90
N MET A 197 -10.16 -6.73 0.70
CA MET A 197 -8.92 -7.40 0.27
C MET A 197 -8.41 -8.36 1.33
N THR A 198 -8.22 -9.62 0.96
CA THR A 198 -7.65 -10.66 1.80
C THR A 198 -6.52 -11.37 1.07
N PRO A 199 -5.63 -12.08 1.78
CA PRO A 199 -4.63 -12.95 1.15
C PRO A 199 -5.22 -13.88 0.08
N GLU A 200 -6.34 -14.53 0.36
CA GLU A 200 -6.98 -15.46 -0.57
C GLU A 200 -7.46 -14.78 -1.85
N LYS A 201 -8.11 -13.61 -1.71
CA LYS A 201 -8.55 -12.83 -2.87
C LYS A 201 -7.38 -12.33 -3.71
N PHE A 202 -6.32 -11.87 -3.06
CA PHE A 202 -5.12 -11.43 -3.74
C PHE A 202 -4.45 -12.58 -4.51
N GLU A 203 -4.32 -13.74 -3.87
CA GLU A 203 -3.74 -14.94 -4.47
C GLU A 203 -4.57 -15.42 -5.68
N CYS A 204 -5.92 -15.38 -5.57
CA CYS A 204 -6.83 -15.68 -6.68
C CYS A 204 -6.64 -14.69 -7.85
N LEU A 205 -6.61 -13.38 -7.54
CA LEU A 205 -6.42 -12.33 -8.53
C LEU A 205 -5.07 -12.45 -9.27
N CYS A 206 -3.99 -12.78 -8.56
CA CYS A 206 -2.70 -13.08 -9.20
C CYS A 206 -2.81 -14.24 -10.19
N LYS A 207 -3.49 -15.33 -9.78
CA LYS A 207 -3.68 -16.51 -10.66
C LYS A 207 -4.52 -16.16 -11.89
N GLU A 208 -5.64 -15.48 -11.72
CA GLU A 208 -6.56 -15.07 -12.79
C GLU A 208 -5.90 -14.12 -13.79
N THR A 209 -5.04 -13.23 -13.30
CA THR A 209 -4.33 -12.26 -14.14
C THR A 209 -2.98 -12.77 -14.65
N GLY A 210 -2.60 -14.03 -14.33
CA GLY A 210 -1.38 -14.68 -14.83
C GLY A 210 -0.09 -14.11 -14.23
N PHE A 211 -0.13 -13.63 -12.99
CA PHE A 211 1.05 -13.35 -12.19
C PHE A 211 1.44 -14.57 -11.35
N GLN A 212 2.74 -14.75 -11.17
CA GLN A 212 3.29 -15.72 -10.24
C GLN A 212 3.62 -15.05 -8.91
N ILE A 213 3.20 -15.67 -7.82
CA ILE A 213 3.61 -15.25 -6.47
C ILE A 213 5.01 -15.84 -6.20
N VAL A 214 6.01 -14.97 -6.10
CA VAL A 214 7.40 -15.34 -5.81
C VAL A 214 7.60 -15.50 -4.30
N GLU A 215 7.04 -14.60 -3.52
CA GLU A 215 7.09 -14.70 -2.06
C GLU A 215 5.82 -14.10 -1.42
N ARG A 216 5.42 -14.69 -0.29
CA ARG A 216 4.40 -14.17 0.62
C ARG A 216 4.97 -14.06 2.02
N LYS A 217 4.78 -12.90 2.65
CA LYS A 217 5.05 -12.68 4.09
C LYS A 217 3.85 -12.04 4.76
N LEU A 218 3.32 -12.70 5.78
CA LEU A 218 2.27 -12.15 6.62
C LEU A 218 2.88 -11.64 7.93
N TRP A 219 2.48 -10.42 8.32
CA TRP A 219 3.01 -9.74 9.50
C TRP A 219 1.93 -9.62 10.58
N LEU A 220 2.22 -10.19 11.75
CA LEU A 220 1.43 -9.94 12.96
C LEU A 220 1.60 -8.49 13.42
N ILE A 221 2.85 -8.00 13.39
CA ILE A 221 3.20 -6.60 13.64
C ILE A 221 3.94 -6.10 12.40
N SER A 222 3.29 -5.21 11.63
CA SER A 222 3.83 -4.65 10.41
C SER A 222 5.19 -3.97 10.62
N PRO A 223 6.14 -4.06 9.67
CA PRO A 223 7.37 -3.28 9.71
C PRO A 223 7.15 -1.78 9.90
N HIS A 224 6.10 -1.21 9.30
CA HIS A 224 5.75 0.19 9.48
C HIS A 224 5.42 0.56 10.93
N TYR A 225 4.97 -0.40 11.75
CA TYR A 225 4.68 -0.16 13.16
C TYR A 225 5.92 0.07 14.02
N LYS A 226 7.14 -0.23 13.49
CA LYS A 226 8.38 0.16 14.15
C LYS A 226 8.57 1.68 14.12
N ALA A 227 8.44 2.30 12.96
CA ALA A 227 8.54 3.74 12.82
C ALA A 227 7.36 4.46 13.51
N LYS A 228 6.17 3.85 13.45
CA LYS A 228 4.91 4.43 13.92
C LYS A 228 4.68 4.34 15.42
N PHE A 229 4.95 3.19 16.00
CA PHE A 229 4.57 2.83 17.38
C PHE A 229 5.74 2.26 18.18
N HIS A 230 6.96 2.23 17.62
CA HIS A 230 8.16 1.63 18.22
C HIS A 230 7.99 0.14 18.55
N LEU A 231 7.08 -0.56 17.84
CA LEU A 231 6.84 -1.98 18.03
C LEU A 231 7.83 -2.81 17.19
N ARG A 232 8.31 -3.91 17.75
CA ARG A 232 9.20 -4.82 17.03
C ARG A 232 8.43 -5.56 15.93
N PRO A 233 8.82 -5.46 14.64
CA PRO A 233 8.19 -6.19 13.56
C PRO A 233 8.21 -7.69 13.83
N THR A 234 7.05 -8.32 13.71
CA THR A 234 6.88 -9.74 14.03
C THR A 234 6.11 -10.41 12.89
N ARG A 235 6.72 -11.46 12.30
CA ARG A 235 6.05 -12.26 11.28
C ARG A 235 4.98 -13.15 11.92
N LEU A 236 3.89 -13.37 11.19
CA LEU A 236 2.95 -14.42 11.53
C LEU A 236 3.63 -15.78 11.24
N ARG A 237 3.73 -16.64 12.25
CA ARG A 237 4.43 -17.92 12.23
C ARG A 237 3.63 -18.99 12.99
N LEU A 238 4.25 -20.11 13.29
CA LEU A 238 3.68 -21.26 14.04
C LEU A 238 2.55 -21.97 13.28
N GLY A 239 2.63 -21.98 11.94
CA GLY A 239 1.61 -22.58 11.09
C GLY A 239 0.35 -21.71 10.89
N LEU A 240 0.17 -20.64 11.67
CA LEU A 240 -0.99 -19.74 11.57
C LEU A 240 -1.07 -19.06 10.21
N GLU A 241 0.08 -18.80 9.57
CA GLU A 241 0.17 -18.25 8.21
C GLU A 241 -0.41 -19.16 7.13
N HIS A 242 -0.60 -20.46 7.45
CA HIS A 242 -1.18 -21.47 6.56
C HIS A 242 -2.65 -21.73 6.82
N VAL A 243 -3.23 -21.20 7.91
CA VAL A 243 -4.64 -21.38 8.24
C VAL A 243 -5.47 -20.31 7.56
N PRO A 244 -6.17 -20.63 6.44
CA PRO A 244 -7.00 -19.66 5.72
C PRO A 244 -8.03 -19.01 6.66
N PHE A 245 -8.47 -17.81 6.33
CA PHE A 245 -9.40 -17.02 7.12
C PHE A 245 -8.86 -16.57 8.49
N LEU A 246 -8.35 -17.48 9.36
CA LEU A 246 -7.79 -17.12 10.66
C LEU A 246 -6.58 -16.19 10.54
N ARG A 247 -5.69 -16.47 9.58
CA ARG A 247 -4.51 -15.62 9.28
C ARG A 247 -4.89 -14.17 8.99
N ASN A 248 -6.08 -13.93 8.44
CA ASN A 248 -6.53 -12.60 8.04
C ASN A 248 -6.84 -11.70 9.24
N PHE A 249 -7.29 -12.27 10.37
CA PHE A 249 -7.49 -11.52 11.62
C PHE A 249 -6.17 -11.11 12.27
N LEU A 250 -5.12 -11.85 12.01
CA LEU A 250 -3.80 -11.68 12.62
C LEU A 250 -2.80 -10.94 11.73
N SER A 251 -3.14 -10.71 10.46
CA SER A 251 -2.22 -10.07 9.51
C SER A 251 -2.46 -8.56 9.43
N THR A 252 -1.64 -7.80 10.15
CA THR A 252 -1.67 -6.33 10.09
C THR A 252 -1.09 -5.78 8.79
N SER A 253 -0.28 -6.59 8.09
CA SER A 253 0.18 -6.32 6.73
C SER A 253 0.52 -7.63 6.01
N CYS A 254 0.15 -7.71 4.75
CA CYS A 254 0.42 -8.81 3.85
C CYS A 254 1.39 -8.33 2.78
N PHE A 255 2.62 -8.88 2.77
CA PHE A 255 3.62 -8.58 1.76
C PHE A 255 3.66 -9.69 0.72
N TYR A 256 3.61 -9.28 -0.54
CA TYR A 256 3.73 -10.17 -1.68
C TYR A 256 4.76 -9.64 -2.66
N ILE A 257 5.63 -10.53 -3.15
CA ILE A 257 6.41 -10.29 -4.36
C ILE A 257 5.77 -11.11 -5.46
N ILE A 258 5.39 -10.46 -6.55
CA ILE A 258 4.86 -11.12 -7.73
C ILE A 258 5.67 -10.74 -8.97
N SER A 259 5.69 -11.63 -9.98
CA SER A 259 6.31 -11.38 -11.27
C SER A 259 5.34 -11.78 -12.40
N ALA A 260 5.44 -11.11 -13.55
CA ALA A 260 4.75 -11.58 -14.75
C ALA A 260 5.38 -12.89 -15.23
N ARG A 261 4.53 -13.82 -15.70
CA ARG A 261 4.98 -15.06 -16.35
C ARG A 261 5.45 -14.76 -17.76
#